data_5f4cc553f788eed57ef8f7d07c06ba1c
#
_entry.id   5f4cc553f788eed57ef8f7d07c06ba1c
#
_cell.length_a   1.000
_cell.length_b   1.000
_cell.length_c   1.000
_cell.angle_alpha   90.00
_cell.angle_beta   90.00
_cell.angle_gamma   90.00
#
_symmetry.space_group_name_H-M   'P 1'
#
loop_
_entity.id
_entity.type
_entity.pdbx_description
1 polymer ?
#
loop_
_entity_poly.entity_id
_entity_poly.type
_entity_poly.pdbx_seq_one_letter_code
_entity_poly.pdbx_strand_id
1 'polypeptide(L)'
;MTAYWQRAADVAQQITESWQQPGAPGGAMILFDAHQIHSTHCAGLADLAQQTPFSADSVVRFASITKHLFAALVTGPGRRYLKLDDPLVQHLPQLRGANGQITVGQALDMSSGLPDVRETLSLLGLSVYNATRADDLLDFVAREGDLNYAPGSEISYTNTGYRLVEEALKAKGVLFNDLLQQYICDPLDINLIAPESWFDIVPGLVPGYWQNGAQWQLSSAGLHLSASGSVTGSLNHLTRWLQSLLADSGPGAGVLQRLSAPRHLNDGRTSGYGLGITSSTLGSQTLFGHGGSHAGYKSYFLLHPELKIGVALVANREDVTTSESVLRVMAALLNRALPEKGHDLTPGLYVAEDAVDWLEIKGATATWLGAGETLWRDDVHGTAVSLSSTFPMQLRHAGAAIVGEIGHAARRFVPVQADQASLDHLQGRWFAPQWRSELVIEGDSLIMGIGPAAIRARLQSLGNDRLLATAQDGPWEKRFTIAREGDTLRLLLNRSRVVTFTR
;
A
#
# COMPACT_ATOMS: atom_id res chain seq x y z
N MET A 1 14.19 17.71 23.42
CA MET A 1 12.70 17.86 23.44
C MET A 1 12.16 16.77 24.36
N THR A 2 11.17 17.05 25.20
CA THR A 2 10.61 16.06 26.13
C THR A 2 9.35 15.43 25.52
N ALA A 3 9.20 14.12 25.60
CA ALA A 3 8.01 13.43 25.12
C ALA A 3 6.84 13.58 26.12
N TYR A 4 5.64 13.78 25.60
CA TYR A 4 4.41 14.01 26.37
C TYR A 4 3.59 12.71 26.46
N TRP A 5 4.10 11.73 27.21
CA TRP A 5 3.56 10.37 27.28
C TRP A 5 2.10 10.30 27.70
N GLN A 6 1.72 11.01 28.78
CA GLN A 6 0.34 10.96 29.28
C GLN A 6 -0.65 11.50 28.23
N ARG A 7 -0.33 12.65 27.62
CA ARG A 7 -1.17 13.23 26.58
C ARG A 7 -1.35 12.29 25.37
N ALA A 8 -0.27 11.64 24.96
CA ALA A 8 -0.31 10.67 23.85
C ALA A 8 -1.10 9.42 24.23
N ALA A 9 -0.97 8.92 25.47
CA ALA A 9 -1.74 7.82 25.99
C ALA A 9 -3.25 8.12 26.01
N ASP A 10 -3.64 9.32 26.43
CA ASP A 10 -5.05 9.75 26.41
C ASP A 10 -5.63 9.74 24.99
N VAL A 11 -4.86 10.23 23.99
CA VAL A 11 -5.26 10.17 22.58
C VAL A 11 -5.35 8.74 22.07
N ALA A 12 -4.40 7.88 22.41
CA ALA A 12 -4.40 6.47 22.02
C ALA A 12 -5.60 5.73 22.62
N GLN A 13 -5.92 6.02 23.89
CA GLN A 13 -7.09 5.45 24.57
C GLN A 13 -8.37 5.87 23.86
N GLN A 14 -8.56 7.16 23.57
CA GLN A 14 -9.75 7.64 22.85
C GLN A 14 -9.93 6.95 21.48
N ILE A 15 -8.82 6.73 20.75
CA ILE A 15 -8.85 6.04 19.46
C ILE A 15 -9.28 4.58 19.64
N THR A 16 -8.66 3.85 20.56
CA THR A 16 -8.96 2.42 20.76
C THR A 16 -10.36 2.23 21.36
N GLU A 17 -10.81 3.08 22.27
CA GLU A 17 -12.18 3.04 22.81
C GLU A 17 -13.25 3.20 21.72
N SER A 18 -12.97 3.94 20.64
CA SER A 18 -13.90 4.07 19.50
C SER A 18 -14.16 2.74 18.78
N TRP A 19 -13.29 1.74 18.95
CA TRP A 19 -13.45 0.39 18.39
C TRP A 19 -14.24 -0.54 19.30
N GLN A 20 -14.45 -0.15 20.54
CA GLN A 20 -15.14 -0.96 21.55
C GLN A 20 -16.66 -0.96 21.34
N GLN A 21 -17.10 -1.78 20.40
CA GLN A 21 -18.50 -2.01 20.12
C GLN A 21 -18.83 -3.49 20.39
N PRO A 22 -20.03 -3.82 20.91
CA PRO A 22 -20.42 -5.21 21.14
C PRO A 22 -20.29 -6.05 19.86
N GLY A 23 -19.56 -7.16 19.94
CA GLY A 23 -19.37 -8.09 18.83
C GLY A 23 -18.53 -7.53 17.67
N ALA A 24 -17.74 -6.47 17.86
CA ALA A 24 -16.86 -5.93 16.83
C ALA A 24 -15.42 -6.43 17.00
N PRO A 25 -14.68 -6.60 15.88
CA PRO A 25 -13.26 -6.89 15.92
C PRO A 25 -12.46 -5.67 16.44
N GLY A 26 -11.20 -5.88 16.76
CA GLY A 26 -10.44 -4.90 17.50
C GLY A 26 -9.07 -4.58 16.96
N GLY A 27 -8.24 -4.10 17.87
CA GLY A 27 -6.87 -3.75 17.60
C GLY A 27 -6.13 -3.34 18.87
N ALA A 28 -4.84 -3.06 18.70
CA ALA A 28 -3.97 -2.60 19.76
C ALA A 28 -3.05 -1.48 19.26
N MET A 29 -2.68 -0.58 20.20
CA MET A 29 -1.71 0.47 19.98
C MET A 29 -0.70 0.50 21.12
N ILE A 30 0.58 0.63 20.80
CA ILE A 30 1.69 0.72 21.76
C ILE A 30 2.46 2.01 21.53
N LEU A 31 2.74 2.70 22.63
CA LEU A 31 3.63 3.86 22.73
C LEU A 31 4.91 3.41 23.44
N PHE A 32 6.06 3.66 22.83
CA PHE A 32 7.34 3.14 23.34
C PHE A 32 8.51 4.07 23.04
N ASP A 33 9.58 3.89 23.79
CA ASP A 33 10.91 4.40 23.43
C ASP A 33 11.87 3.25 23.13
N ALA A 34 13.14 3.55 22.90
CA ALA A 34 14.16 2.57 22.56
C ALA A 34 14.36 1.46 23.63
N HIS A 35 13.82 1.61 24.84
CA HIS A 35 14.13 0.74 25.97
C HIS A 35 12.90 0.17 26.66
N GLN A 36 11.75 0.87 26.60
CA GLN A 36 10.55 0.46 27.32
C GLN A 36 9.25 0.81 26.57
N ILE A 37 8.22 0.07 26.91
CA ILE A 37 6.84 0.38 26.54
C ILE A 37 6.27 1.30 27.62
N HIS A 38 5.73 2.46 27.21
CA HIS A 38 5.14 3.44 28.12
C HIS A 38 3.65 3.22 28.34
N SER A 39 2.93 2.80 27.28
CA SER A 39 1.52 2.42 27.39
C SER A 39 1.10 1.48 26.27
N THR A 40 0.09 0.65 26.58
CA THR A 40 -0.56 -0.28 25.66
C THR A 40 -2.06 -0.11 25.78
N HIS A 41 -2.73 0.08 24.64
CA HIS A 41 -4.16 0.27 24.54
C HIS A 41 -4.74 -0.77 23.60
N CYS A 42 -5.71 -1.56 24.07
CA CYS A 42 -6.36 -2.61 23.30
C CYS A 42 -7.88 -2.48 23.41
N ALA A 43 -8.59 -2.78 22.34
CA ALA A 43 -10.04 -2.80 22.35
C ALA A 43 -10.61 -3.78 21.32
N GLY A 44 -11.88 -4.17 21.48
CA GLY A 44 -12.58 -5.09 20.60
C GLY A 44 -12.14 -6.54 20.74
N LEU A 45 -12.53 -7.36 19.79
CA LEU A 45 -12.33 -8.81 19.81
C LEU A 45 -11.27 -9.25 18.80
N ALA A 46 -10.43 -10.19 19.21
CA ALA A 46 -9.50 -10.91 18.36
C ALA A 46 -10.23 -11.96 17.51
N ASP A 47 -11.23 -12.63 18.11
CA ASP A 47 -12.06 -13.63 17.46
C ASP A 47 -13.53 -13.43 17.84
N LEU A 48 -14.36 -13.14 16.83
CA LEU A 48 -15.78 -12.87 17.01
C LEU A 48 -16.58 -14.14 17.35
N ALA A 49 -16.16 -15.30 16.86
CA ALA A 49 -16.84 -16.55 17.12
C ALA A 49 -16.56 -17.05 18.54
N GLN A 50 -15.33 -16.88 19.01
CA GLN A 50 -14.90 -17.29 20.35
C GLN A 50 -15.05 -16.20 21.41
N GLN A 51 -15.42 -14.97 21.01
CA GLN A 51 -15.53 -13.79 21.89
C GLN A 51 -14.23 -13.51 22.66
N THR A 52 -13.07 -13.79 22.02
CA THR A 52 -11.75 -13.58 22.63
C THR A 52 -11.37 -12.11 22.54
N PRO A 53 -11.01 -11.43 23.64
CA PRO A 53 -10.56 -10.03 23.61
C PRO A 53 -9.29 -9.85 22.78
N PHE A 54 -9.17 -8.73 22.07
CA PHE A 54 -7.94 -8.37 21.39
C PHE A 54 -6.88 -7.91 22.40
N SER A 55 -5.64 -8.34 22.20
CA SER A 55 -4.50 -7.96 23.04
C SER A 55 -3.27 -7.62 22.18
N ALA A 56 -2.24 -7.03 22.77
CA ALA A 56 -0.98 -6.76 22.09
C ALA A 56 -0.21 -8.05 21.71
N ASP A 57 -0.62 -9.21 22.25
CA ASP A 57 -0.09 -10.53 21.90
C ASP A 57 -0.91 -11.25 20.83
N SER A 58 -2.05 -10.69 20.41
CA SER A 58 -2.83 -11.23 19.29
C SER A 58 -1.98 -11.21 18.02
N VAL A 59 -1.82 -12.38 17.40
CA VAL A 59 -1.03 -12.53 16.17
C VAL A 59 -1.87 -12.09 14.98
N VAL A 60 -1.36 -11.14 14.19
CA VAL A 60 -2.03 -10.59 13.01
C VAL A 60 -1.11 -10.62 11.79
N ARG A 61 -1.66 -10.37 10.61
CA ARG A 61 -0.88 -10.12 9.40
C ARG A 61 -0.46 -8.64 9.37
N PHE A 62 0.84 -8.40 9.32
CA PHE A 62 1.38 -7.02 9.26
C PHE A 62 1.28 -6.38 7.89
N ALA A 63 0.98 -7.16 6.87
CA ALA A 63 0.93 -6.68 5.50
C ALA A 63 2.22 -5.93 5.13
N SER A 64 2.11 -4.75 4.52
CA SER A 64 3.26 -4.04 3.94
C SER A 64 4.30 -3.53 4.95
N ILE A 65 4.05 -3.59 6.25
CA ILE A 65 5.13 -3.44 7.25
C ILE A 65 6.26 -4.47 7.01
N THR A 66 5.95 -5.63 6.41
CA THR A 66 6.94 -6.62 5.95
C THR A 66 8.09 -6.00 5.15
N LYS A 67 7.80 -4.98 4.34
CA LYS A 67 8.76 -4.41 3.40
C LYS A 67 10.04 -3.89 4.06
N HIS A 68 9.92 -3.21 5.21
CA HIS A 68 11.11 -2.70 5.89
C HIS A 68 11.95 -3.83 6.52
N LEU A 69 11.30 -4.89 7.04
CA LEU A 69 11.99 -6.08 7.54
C LEU A 69 12.77 -6.77 6.41
N PHE A 70 12.12 -6.97 5.26
CA PHE A 70 12.75 -7.57 4.10
C PHE A 70 13.91 -6.70 3.57
N ALA A 71 13.72 -5.40 3.41
CA ALA A 71 14.76 -4.48 2.97
C ALA A 71 15.95 -4.44 3.95
N ALA A 72 15.71 -4.52 5.26
CA ALA A 72 16.76 -4.65 6.26
C ALA A 72 17.60 -5.91 6.05
N LEU A 73 16.94 -7.02 5.74
CA LEU A 73 17.62 -8.30 5.48
C LEU A 73 18.36 -8.29 4.15
N VAL A 74 17.80 -7.74 3.08
CA VAL A 74 18.48 -7.60 1.76
C VAL A 74 19.72 -6.74 1.88
N THR A 75 19.62 -5.58 2.53
CA THR A 75 20.74 -4.62 2.67
C THR A 75 21.71 -4.96 3.80
N GLY A 76 21.36 -5.87 4.67
CA GLY A 76 22.18 -6.44 5.74
C GLY A 76 22.83 -7.75 5.31
N PRO A 77 22.39 -8.91 5.82
CA PRO A 77 22.96 -10.21 5.51
C PRO A 77 22.82 -10.60 4.03
N GLY A 78 21.77 -10.13 3.36
CA GLY A 78 21.47 -10.43 1.95
C GLY A 78 22.40 -9.74 0.94
N ARG A 79 23.10 -8.66 1.34
CA ARG A 79 23.98 -7.87 0.45
C ARG A 79 25.11 -8.69 -0.22
N ARG A 80 25.43 -9.84 0.32
CA ARG A 80 26.40 -10.79 -0.28
C ARG A 80 25.84 -11.50 -1.51
N TYR A 81 24.53 -11.53 -1.68
CA TYR A 81 23.82 -12.18 -2.78
C TYR A 81 23.31 -11.19 -3.82
N LEU A 82 22.83 -10.03 -3.37
CA LEU A 82 22.21 -8.98 -4.19
C LEU A 82 22.80 -7.62 -3.81
N LYS A 83 23.14 -6.81 -4.82
CA LYS A 83 23.50 -5.40 -4.64
C LYS A 83 22.37 -4.52 -5.13
N LEU A 84 22.21 -3.32 -4.55
CA LEU A 84 21.14 -2.39 -4.94
C LEU A 84 21.22 -1.98 -6.42
N ASP A 85 22.40 -1.91 -6.99
CA ASP A 85 22.62 -1.51 -8.38
C ASP A 85 22.54 -2.67 -9.37
N ASP A 86 22.38 -3.91 -8.90
CA ASP A 86 22.24 -5.07 -9.78
C ASP A 86 20.92 -4.97 -10.56
N PRO A 87 20.91 -5.10 -11.90
CA PRO A 87 19.68 -5.24 -12.66
C PRO A 87 19.05 -6.62 -12.36
N LEU A 88 17.72 -6.64 -12.23
CA LEU A 88 17.00 -7.87 -11.85
C LEU A 88 17.23 -9.03 -12.82
N VAL A 89 17.45 -8.76 -14.11
CA VAL A 89 17.75 -9.81 -15.12
C VAL A 89 19.04 -10.60 -14.81
N GLN A 90 19.98 -10.01 -14.07
CA GLN A 90 21.20 -10.71 -13.63
C GLN A 90 20.88 -11.90 -12.71
N HIS A 91 19.79 -11.82 -11.99
CA HIS A 91 19.35 -12.82 -11.00
C HIS A 91 18.15 -13.61 -11.47
N LEU A 92 17.33 -13.04 -12.34
CA LEU A 92 16.09 -13.60 -12.90
C LEU A 92 16.13 -13.48 -14.43
N PRO A 93 16.86 -14.37 -15.13
CA PRO A 93 17.10 -14.28 -16.58
C PRO A 93 15.84 -14.44 -17.44
N GLN A 94 14.73 -14.90 -16.86
CA GLN A 94 13.43 -14.97 -17.53
C GLN A 94 12.75 -13.60 -17.69
N LEU A 95 13.15 -12.56 -16.94
CA LEU A 95 12.64 -11.21 -17.11
C LEU A 95 13.06 -10.64 -18.46
N ARG A 96 12.12 -10.05 -19.17
CA ARG A 96 12.33 -9.50 -20.51
C ARG A 96 12.12 -7.99 -20.55
N GLY A 97 12.65 -7.38 -21.61
CA GLY A 97 12.43 -5.96 -21.86
C GLY A 97 12.89 -5.04 -20.73
N ALA A 98 12.10 -4.01 -20.49
CA ALA A 98 12.39 -3.00 -19.47
C ALA A 98 12.36 -3.56 -18.03
N ASN A 99 11.52 -4.55 -17.75
CA ASN A 99 11.41 -5.17 -16.43
C ASN A 99 12.73 -5.77 -15.93
N GLY A 100 13.52 -6.36 -16.84
CA GLY A 100 14.81 -6.94 -16.49
C GLY A 100 15.89 -5.92 -16.17
N GLN A 101 15.75 -4.66 -16.64
CA GLN A 101 16.73 -3.60 -16.42
C GLN A 101 16.49 -2.83 -15.12
N ILE A 102 15.37 -3.05 -14.45
CA ILE A 102 15.09 -2.48 -13.13
C ILE A 102 16.14 -2.96 -12.14
N THR A 103 16.73 -2.06 -11.39
CA THR A 103 17.69 -2.43 -10.34
C THR A 103 16.97 -2.91 -9.08
N VAL A 104 17.67 -3.70 -8.26
CA VAL A 104 17.18 -4.11 -6.93
C VAL A 104 16.80 -2.88 -6.10
N GLY A 105 17.58 -1.80 -6.14
CA GLY A 105 17.29 -0.56 -5.44
C GLY A 105 15.97 0.09 -5.90
N GLN A 106 15.78 0.21 -7.22
CA GLN A 106 14.52 0.76 -7.79
C GLN A 106 13.30 -0.11 -7.47
N ALA A 107 13.48 -1.42 -7.40
CA ALA A 107 12.42 -2.34 -7.00
C ALA A 107 12.01 -2.15 -5.52
N LEU A 108 12.95 -1.77 -4.65
CA LEU A 108 12.71 -1.58 -3.21
C LEU A 108 12.25 -0.15 -2.85
N ASP A 109 12.61 0.87 -3.64
CA ASP A 109 12.33 2.29 -3.35
C ASP A 109 11.13 2.88 -4.11
N MET A 110 10.32 2.02 -4.74
CA MET A 110 9.08 2.38 -5.47
C MET A 110 9.28 3.25 -6.72
N SER A 111 10.49 3.42 -7.22
CA SER A 111 10.80 4.21 -8.42
C SER A 111 10.90 3.39 -9.72
N SER A 112 10.61 2.09 -9.66
CA SER A 112 10.84 1.15 -10.75
C SER A 112 9.94 1.33 -11.98
N GLY A 113 8.73 1.86 -11.82
CA GLY A 113 7.70 1.86 -12.87
C GLY A 113 7.02 0.49 -13.09
N LEU A 114 7.38 -0.55 -12.35
CA LEU A 114 6.78 -1.87 -12.46
C LEU A 114 5.27 -1.82 -12.16
N PRO A 115 4.42 -2.38 -13.03
CA PRO A 115 3.00 -2.56 -12.70
C PRO A 115 2.83 -3.44 -11.45
N ASP A 116 1.83 -3.14 -10.63
CA ASP A 116 1.52 -3.99 -9.48
C ASP A 116 0.78 -5.24 -9.93
N VAL A 117 1.38 -6.40 -9.67
CA VAL A 117 0.85 -7.69 -10.10
C VAL A 117 -0.58 -7.95 -9.61
N ARG A 118 -0.94 -7.46 -8.41
CA ARG A 118 -2.29 -7.64 -7.86
C ARG A 118 -3.30 -6.79 -8.61
N GLU A 119 -2.96 -5.53 -8.91
CA GLU A 119 -3.84 -4.66 -9.69
C GLU A 119 -3.95 -5.12 -11.13
N THR A 120 -2.84 -5.54 -11.77
CA THR A 120 -2.86 -6.09 -13.13
C THR A 120 -3.80 -7.31 -13.22
N LEU A 121 -3.65 -8.28 -12.32
CA LEU A 121 -4.52 -9.46 -12.28
C LEU A 121 -5.98 -9.10 -12.02
N SER A 122 -6.22 -8.10 -11.17
CA SER A 122 -7.57 -7.60 -10.90
C SER A 122 -8.22 -6.96 -12.13
N LEU A 123 -7.46 -6.18 -12.92
CA LEU A 123 -7.92 -5.60 -14.19
C LEU A 123 -8.15 -6.66 -15.28
N LEU A 124 -7.52 -7.83 -15.13
CA LEU A 124 -7.78 -9.01 -15.97
C LEU A 124 -8.93 -9.88 -15.47
N GLY A 125 -9.64 -9.46 -14.42
CA GLY A 125 -10.83 -10.15 -13.91
C GLY A 125 -10.57 -11.18 -12.81
N LEU A 126 -9.35 -11.22 -12.20
CA LEU A 126 -9.07 -12.09 -11.07
C LEU A 126 -9.63 -11.47 -9.78
N SER A 127 -10.53 -12.19 -9.10
CA SER A 127 -11.03 -11.77 -7.79
C SER A 127 -9.98 -11.91 -6.69
N VAL A 128 -10.10 -11.09 -5.65
CA VAL A 128 -9.27 -11.15 -4.43
C VAL A 128 -9.25 -12.54 -3.78
N TYR A 129 -10.32 -13.31 -3.94
CA TYR A 129 -10.44 -14.65 -3.36
C TYR A 129 -9.71 -15.75 -4.12
N ASN A 130 -9.27 -15.50 -5.36
CA ASN A 130 -8.60 -16.51 -6.17
C ASN A 130 -7.19 -16.80 -5.65
N ALA A 131 -6.89 -18.10 -5.49
CA ALA A 131 -5.56 -18.55 -5.14
C ALA A 131 -4.59 -18.41 -6.32
N THR A 132 -3.37 -17.98 -6.04
CA THR A 132 -2.26 -17.90 -6.99
C THR A 132 -1.03 -18.61 -6.44
N ARG A 133 -0.09 -18.96 -7.32
CA ARG A 133 1.17 -19.65 -6.97
C ARG A 133 2.37 -18.76 -7.32
N ALA A 134 3.46 -18.89 -6.59
CA ALA A 134 4.67 -18.08 -6.77
C ALA A 134 5.21 -18.16 -8.20
N ASP A 135 5.42 -19.38 -8.70
CA ASP A 135 5.99 -19.62 -10.05
C ASP A 135 5.10 -19.04 -11.15
N ASP A 136 3.76 -19.22 -11.02
CA ASP A 136 2.80 -18.68 -11.99
C ASP A 136 2.83 -17.14 -12.01
N LEU A 137 3.02 -16.51 -10.84
CA LEU A 137 3.13 -15.06 -10.74
C LEU A 137 4.46 -14.53 -11.28
N LEU A 138 5.55 -15.25 -11.08
CA LEU A 138 6.86 -14.89 -11.66
C LEU A 138 6.81 -14.99 -13.18
N ASP A 139 6.25 -16.07 -13.71
CA ASP A 139 6.06 -16.25 -15.15
C ASP A 139 5.13 -15.18 -15.75
N PHE A 140 4.09 -14.79 -15.03
CA PHE A 140 3.19 -13.71 -15.41
C PHE A 140 3.95 -12.39 -15.55
N VAL A 141 4.67 -11.97 -14.50
CA VAL A 141 5.46 -10.72 -14.51
C VAL A 141 6.57 -10.76 -15.56
N ALA A 142 7.19 -11.92 -15.79
CA ALA A 142 8.24 -12.07 -16.80
C ALA A 142 7.73 -11.89 -18.25
N ARG A 143 6.43 -12.12 -18.50
CA ARG A 143 5.80 -11.88 -19.81
C ARG A 143 5.34 -10.46 -20.01
N GLU A 144 5.08 -9.72 -18.92
CA GLU A 144 4.74 -8.32 -18.95
C GLU A 144 6.03 -7.53 -19.23
N GLY A 145 6.06 -6.83 -20.36
CA GLY A 145 7.26 -6.11 -20.82
C GLY A 145 7.21 -4.62 -20.59
N ASP A 146 6.02 -4.09 -20.32
CA ASP A 146 5.75 -2.65 -20.26
C ASP A 146 5.81 -2.13 -18.82
N LEU A 147 6.32 -0.90 -18.67
CA LEU A 147 6.35 -0.17 -17.41
C LEU A 147 5.27 0.91 -17.40
N ASN A 148 4.77 1.25 -16.23
CA ASN A 148 3.82 2.36 -16.05
C ASN A 148 4.44 3.72 -16.44
N TYR A 149 5.76 3.86 -16.22
CA TYR A 149 6.57 5.06 -16.49
C TYR A 149 8.06 4.68 -16.51
N ALA A 150 8.89 5.60 -17.01
CA ALA A 150 10.33 5.41 -17.04
C ALA A 150 10.93 5.30 -15.61
N PRO A 151 11.78 4.31 -15.31
CA PRO A 151 12.36 4.14 -13.98
C PRO A 151 13.01 5.42 -13.46
N GLY A 152 12.70 5.79 -12.23
CA GLY A 152 13.20 6.99 -11.57
C GLY A 152 12.52 8.30 -11.97
N SER A 153 11.48 8.31 -12.82
CA SER A 153 10.79 9.55 -13.20
C SER A 153 9.69 9.96 -12.23
N GLU A 154 9.06 9.02 -11.58
CA GLU A 154 8.06 9.22 -10.53
C GLU A 154 8.12 8.07 -9.51
N ILE A 155 7.35 8.14 -8.45
CA ILE A 155 7.11 7.00 -7.55
C ILE A 155 5.68 6.50 -7.70
N SER A 156 5.54 5.18 -7.72
CA SER A 156 4.26 4.49 -7.61
C SER A 156 4.44 3.21 -6.80
N TYR A 157 3.66 3.11 -5.73
CA TYR A 157 3.74 1.98 -4.83
C TYR A 157 3.41 0.68 -5.57
N THR A 158 4.30 -0.32 -5.49
CA THR A 158 4.11 -1.63 -6.12
C THR A 158 4.61 -2.76 -5.22
N ASN A 159 3.89 -3.89 -5.22
CA ASN A 159 4.32 -5.12 -4.55
C ASN A 159 5.24 -5.96 -5.44
N THR A 160 5.21 -5.73 -6.76
CA THR A 160 5.96 -6.51 -7.75
C THR A 160 7.45 -6.44 -7.52
N GLY A 161 8.00 -5.24 -7.21
CA GLY A 161 9.42 -5.07 -6.96
C GLY A 161 9.93 -5.95 -5.81
N TYR A 162 9.24 -5.95 -4.67
CA TYR A 162 9.59 -6.77 -3.50
C TYR A 162 9.50 -8.27 -3.79
N ARG A 163 8.47 -8.69 -4.54
CA ARG A 163 8.34 -10.07 -5.00
C ARG A 163 9.54 -10.49 -5.86
N LEU A 164 9.92 -9.68 -6.83
CA LEU A 164 11.04 -10.00 -7.71
C LEU A 164 12.39 -10.06 -6.97
N VAL A 165 12.61 -9.17 -6.00
CA VAL A 165 13.83 -9.22 -5.16
C VAL A 165 13.84 -10.49 -4.28
N GLU A 166 12.69 -10.91 -3.75
CA GLU A 166 12.57 -12.18 -3.04
C GLU A 166 12.87 -13.38 -3.94
N GLU A 167 12.29 -13.42 -5.15
CA GLU A 167 12.57 -14.48 -6.12
C GLU A 167 14.06 -14.51 -6.53
N ALA A 168 14.71 -13.33 -6.60
CA ALA A 168 16.15 -13.25 -6.85
C ALA A 168 16.98 -13.86 -5.70
N LEU A 169 16.56 -13.72 -4.43
CA LEU A 169 17.15 -14.42 -3.29
C LEU A 169 16.88 -15.92 -3.34
N LYS A 170 15.65 -16.35 -3.63
CA LYS A 170 15.25 -17.76 -3.78
C LYS A 170 16.09 -18.46 -4.86
N ALA A 171 16.39 -17.79 -5.97
CA ALA A 171 17.27 -18.29 -7.03
C ALA A 171 18.71 -18.54 -6.54
N LYS A 172 19.12 -17.96 -5.40
CA LYS A 172 20.40 -18.23 -4.72
C LYS A 172 20.27 -19.25 -3.58
N GLY A 173 19.11 -19.89 -3.42
CA GLY A 173 18.83 -20.81 -2.31
C GLY A 173 18.64 -20.12 -0.97
N VAL A 174 18.25 -18.85 -0.95
CA VAL A 174 18.08 -18.05 0.27
C VAL A 174 16.61 -17.73 0.46
N LEU A 175 16.00 -18.21 1.54
CA LEU A 175 14.60 -17.98 1.85
C LEU A 175 14.42 -16.80 2.79
N PHE A 176 13.39 -15.98 2.54
CA PHE A 176 13.11 -14.81 3.35
C PHE A 176 12.84 -15.18 4.82
N ASN A 177 12.02 -16.21 5.06
CA ASN A 177 11.70 -16.62 6.43
C ASN A 177 12.94 -17.10 7.19
N ASP A 178 13.89 -17.78 6.55
CA ASP A 178 15.13 -18.22 7.19
C ASP A 178 16.01 -17.02 7.61
N LEU A 179 16.12 -16.01 6.72
CA LEU A 179 16.81 -14.78 7.08
C LEU A 179 16.12 -14.04 8.21
N LEU A 180 14.78 -14.00 8.22
CA LEU A 180 13.97 -13.36 9.26
C LEU A 180 14.22 -14.04 10.61
N GLN A 181 14.18 -15.38 10.66
CA GLN A 181 14.45 -16.13 11.89
C GLN A 181 15.88 -15.88 12.37
N GLN A 182 16.87 -16.14 11.54
CA GLN A 182 18.27 -16.12 11.94
C GLN A 182 18.78 -14.74 12.36
N TYR A 183 18.36 -13.68 11.67
CA TYR A 183 18.95 -12.34 11.85
C TYR A 183 18.10 -11.35 12.62
N ILE A 184 16.82 -11.64 12.82
CA ILE A 184 15.89 -10.76 13.55
C ILE A 184 15.26 -11.49 14.73
N CYS A 185 14.60 -12.64 14.47
CA CYS A 185 13.78 -13.30 15.50
C CYS A 185 14.62 -13.91 16.63
N ASP A 186 15.58 -14.76 16.29
CA ASP A 186 16.44 -15.43 17.28
C ASP A 186 17.22 -14.44 18.14
N PRO A 187 17.90 -13.40 17.58
CA PRO A 187 18.65 -12.44 18.39
C PRO A 187 17.79 -11.57 19.32
N LEU A 188 16.51 -11.36 18.99
CA LEU A 188 15.58 -10.56 19.80
C LEU A 188 14.67 -11.41 20.67
N ASP A 189 14.71 -12.74 20.56
CA ASP A 189 13.77 -13.65 21.20
C ASP A 189 12.31 -13.22 20.93
N ILE A 190 11.98 -13.08 19.63
CA ILE A 190 10.64 -12.74 19.13
C ILE A 190 10.16 -13.78 18.13
N ASN A 191 8.86 -13.84 17.94
CA ASN A 191 8.24 -14.78 16.99
C ASN A 191 7.51 -14.01 15.88
N LEU A 192 8.19 -13.83 14.74
CA LEU A 192 7.62 -13.36 13.50
C LEU A 192 7.74 -14.47 12.46
N ILE A 193 6.71 -14.67 11.66
CA ILE A 193 6.69 -15.72 10.61
C ILE A 193 6.32 -15.05 9.28
N ALA A 194 7.00 -15.43 8.21
CA ALA A 194 6.69 -15.00 6.84
C ALA A 194 6.12 -16.19 6.03
N PRO A 195 4.79 -16.48 6.12
CA PRO A 195 4.17 -17.52 5.32
C PRO A 195 4.18 -17.15 3.83
N GLU A 196 4.23 -18.17 2.96
CA GLU A 196 4.19 -17.98 1.50
C GLU A 196 2.76 -17.95 0.96
N SER A 197 1.83 -18.56 1.66
CA SER A 197 0.41 -18.61 1.29
C SER A 197 -0.48 -17.99 2.36
N TRP A 198 -1.61 -17.41 1.93
CA TRP A 198 -2.67 -17.01 2.86
C TRP A 198 -3.21 -18.20 3.68
N PHE A 199 -3.13 -19.39 3.12
CA PHE A 199 -3.68 -20.62 3.69
C PHE A 199 -2.68 -21.38 4.56
N ASP A 200 -1.43 -20.91 4.67
CA ASP A 200 -0.46 -21.51 5.58
C ASP A 200 -0.90 -21.32 7.02
N ILE A 201 -0.68 -22.37 7.83
CA ILE A 201 -1.04 -22.34 9.25
C ILE A 201 -0.03 -21.49 10.00
N VAL A 202 -0.50 -20.38 10.57
CA VAL A 202 0.28 -19.51 11.46
C VAL A 202 -0.25 -19.68 12.88
N PRO A 203 0.58 -20.16 13.82
CA PRO A 203 0.15 -20.34 15.22
C PRO A 203 -0.36 -19.03 15.83
N GLY A 204 -1.53 -19.08 16.44
CA GLY A 204 -2.14 -17.94 17.12
C GLY A 204 -2.70 -16.85 16.22
N LEU A 205 -2.67 -17.00 14.90
CA LEU A 205 -3.23 -16.01 13.95
C LEU A 205 -4.72 -15.82 14.22
N VAL A 206 -5.10 -14.59 14.55
CA VAL A 206 -6.51 -14.23 14.72
C VAL A 206 -7.16 -13.95 13.36
N PRO A 207 -8.48 -14.21 13.19
CA PRO A 207 -9.20 -13.89 11.96
C PRO A 207 -9.21 -12.38 11.67
N GLY A 208 -9.16 -12.02 10.39
CA GLY A 208 -9.41 -10.65 9.91
C GLY A 208 -10.87 -10.49 9.49
N TYR A 209 -11.40 -9.28 9.66
CA TYR A 209 -12.81 -8.99 9.43
C TYR A 209 -13.03 -7.73 8.59
N TRP A 210 -14.13 -7.71 7.86
CA TRP A 210 -14.61 -6.54 7.14
C TRP A 210 -16.13 -6.40 7.29
N GLN A 211 -16.64 -5.20 7.09
CA GLN A 211 -18.08 -4.95 7.13
C GLN A 211 -18.70 -5.09 5.75
N ASN A 212 -19.72 -5.98 5.65
CA ASN A 212 -20.61 -6.08 4.51
C ASN A 212 -21.99 -5.54 4.95
N GLY A 213 -22.25 -4.29 4.65
CA GLY A 213 -23.38 -3.57 5.22
C GLY A 213 -23.22 -3.41 6.74
N ALA A 214 -24.18 -3.93 7.51
CA ALA A 214 -24.15 -3.88 8.97
C ALA A 214 -23.48 -5.10 9.64
N GLN A 215 -23.02 -6.07 8.87
CA GLN A 215 -22.54 -7.34 9.40
C GLN A 215 -21.01 -7.47 9.22
N TRP A 216 -20.34 -7.97 10.27
CA TRP A 216 -18.96 -8.39 10.18
C TRP A 216 -18.85 -9.75 9.49
N GLN A 217 -17.95 -9.86 8.54
CA GLN A 217 -17.64 -11.09 7.82
C GLN A 217 -16.15 -11.38 7.91
N LEU A 218 -15.81 -12.69 7.83
CA LEU A 218 -14.42 -13.11 7.69
C LEU A 218 -13.83 -12.56 6.38
N SER A 219 -12.63 -12.06 6.48
CA SER A 219 -11.89 -11.56 5.33
C SER A 219 -10.79 -12.54 4.93
N SER A 220 -10.56 -12.67 3.62
CA SER A 220 -9.47 -13.48 3.09
C SER A 220 -8.95 -12.91 1.78
N ALA A 221 -7.74 -13.34 1.41
CA ALA A 221 -7.19 -13.07 0.10
C ALA A 221 -6.49 -14.34 -0.41
N GLY A 222 -6.73 -14.70 -1.67
CA GLY A 222 -6.14 -15.90 -2.25
C GLY A 222 -4.74 -15.72 -2.83
N LEU A 223 -4.30 -14.48 -3.02
CA LEU A 223 -3.01 -14.18 -3.66
C LEU A 223 -1.84 -14.73 -2.83
N HIS A 224 -0.88 -15.35 -3.52
CA HIS A 224 0.38 -15.77 -2.94
C HIS A 224 1.07 -14.61 -2.23
N LEU A 225 1.45 -14.83 -0.99
CA LEU A 225 2.17 -13.85 -0.17
C LEU A 225 3.65 -13.79 -0.59
N SER A 226 4.31 -12.69 -0.30
CA SER A 226 5.72 -12.48 -0.59
C SER A 226 6.31 -11.47 0.39
N ALA A 227 7.60 -11.20 0.25
CA ALA A 227 8.28 -10.14 1.00
C ALA A 227 7.65 -8.75 0.90
N SER A 228 6.65 -8.59 0.04
CA SER A 228 5.84 -7.37 -0.01
C SER A 228 4.84 -7.24 1.14
N GLY A 229 4.48 -8.35 1.83
CA GLY A 229 3.43 -8.30 2.84
C GLY A 229 3.18 -9.57 3.64
N SER A 230 4.09 -10.53 3.66
CA SER A 230 3.83 -11.87 4.26
C SER A 230 3.93 -11.91 5.78
N VAL A 231 4.74 -11.07 6.43
CA VAL A 231 5.05 -11.23 7.86
C VAL A 231 3.81 -11.14 8.75
N THR A 232 3.76 -12.07 9.68
CA THR A 232 2.76 -12.19 10.76
C THR A 232 3.46 -12.11 12.11
N GLY A 233 2.75 -11.65 13.13
CA GLY A 233 3.25 -11.61 14.50
C GLY A 233 2.36 -10.78 15.41
N SER A 234 2.76 -10.63 16.67
CA SER A 234 2.09 -9.77 17.63
C SER A 234 2.66 -8.34 17.64
N LEU A 235 1.87 -7.39 18.13
CA LEU A 235 2.32 -6.01 18.27
C LEU A 235 3.48 -5.88 19.25
N ASN A 236 3.51 -6.70 20.33
CA ASN A 236 4.63 -6.76 21.26
C ASN A 236 5.93 -7.18 20.55
N HIS A 237 5.90 -8.19 19.70
CA HIS A 237 7.08 -8.63 18.95
C HIS A 237 7.52 -7.59 17.91
N LEU A 238 6.58 -6.97 17.20
CA LEU A 238 6.89 -5.86 16.30
C LEU A 238 7.56 -4.70 17.08
N THR A 239 7.03 -4.35 18.25
CA THR A 239 7.58 -3.27 19.09
C THR A 239 9.01 -3.56 19.50
N ARG A 240 9.35 -4.78 19.91
CA ARG A 240 10.74 -5.16 20.25
C ARG A 240 11.70 -4.98 19.07
N TRP A 241 11.26 -5.33 17.85
CA TRP A 241 12.05 -5.03 16.65
C TRP A 241 12.22 -3.52 16.44
N LEU A 242 11.14 -2.73 16.52
CA LEU A 242 11.19 -1.28 16.34
C LEU A 242 12.04 -0.59 17.41
N GLN A 243 12.05 -1.10 18.65
CA GLN A 243 12.93 -0.65 19.72
C GLN A 243 14.40 -0.89 19.38
N SER A 244 14.74 -2.03 18.77
CA SER A 244 16.13 -2.30 18.35
C SER A 244 16.61 -1.31 17.27
N LEU A 245 15.71 -0.88 16.39
CA LEU A 245 15.99 0.18 15.40
C LEU A 245 16.26 1.54 16.07
N LEU A 246 15.43 1.92 17.06
CA LEU A 246 15.58 3.18 17.79
C LEU A 246 16.81 3.19 18.71
N ALA A 247 17.12 2.04 19.31
CA ALA A 247 18.31 1.87 20.15
C ALA A 247 19.60 1.86 19.32
N ASP A 248 19.49 1.61 18.01
CA ASP A 248 20.63 1.41 17.10
C ASP A 248 21.55 0.28 17.59
N SER A 249 20.98 -0.82 18.01
CA SER A 249 21.69 -1.92 18.67
C SER A 249 21.20 -3.31 18.23
N GLY A 250 22.03 -4.32 18.43
CA GLY A 250 21.73 -5.70 18.05
C GLY A 250 21.38 -5.80 16.57
N PRO A 251 20.29 -6.53 16.20
CA PRO A 251 19.86 -6.66 14.81
C PRO A 251 19.44 -5.34 14.15
N GLY A 252 19.07 -4.34 14.95
CA GLY A 252 18.68 -2.99 14.50
C GLY A 252 19.84 -2.05 14.19
N ALA A 253 21.09 -2.43 14.54
CA ALA A 253 22.25 -1.55 14.41
C ALA A 253 22.48 -1.09 12.94
N GLY A 254 22.46 0.23 12.72
CA GLY A 254 22.61 0.89 11.42
C GLY A 254 21.48 0.62 10.43
N VAL A 255 20.44 -0.12 10.82
CA VAL A 255 19.34 -0.49 9.91
C VAL A 255 18.50 0.71 9.56
N LEU A 256 18.03 1.46 10.58
CA LEU A 256 17.17 2.63 10.32
C LEU A 256 17.86 3.65 9.41
N GLN A 257 19.14 3.93 9.63
CA GLN A 257 19.93 4.82 8.79
C GLN A 257 20.04 4.33 7.35
N ARG A 258 20.28 3.02 7.13
CA ARG A 258 20.35 2.45 5.77
C ARG A 258 19.01 2.49 5.04
N LEU A 259 17.92 2.16 5.73
CA LEU A 259 16.59 2.12 5.11
C LEU A 259 16.05 3.51 4.78
N SER A 260 16.33 4.49 5.65
CA SER A 260 15.85 5.87 5.50
C SER A 260 16.81 6.78 4.73
N ALA A 261 17.95 6.27 4.27
CA ALA A 261 18.84 7.04 3.42
C ALA A 261 18.09 7.62 2.22
N PRO A 262 18.27 8.93 1.91
CA PRO A 262 17.52 9.58 0.83
C PRO A 262 17.67 8.85 -0.50
N ARG A 263 16.56 8.54 -1.13
CA ARG A 263 16.49 8.02 -2.50
C ARG A 263 16.07 9.17 -3.42
N HIS A 264 16.66 9.20 -4.62
CA HIS A 264 16.47 10.32 -5.53
C HIS A 264 15.85 9.85 -6.84
N LEU A 265 14.98 10.69 -7.38
CA LEU A 265 14.48 10.59 -8.74
C LEU A 265 15.55 11.07 -9.73
N ASN A 266 15.33 10.83 -11.03
CA ASN A 266 16.26 11.21 -12.09
C ASN A 266 16.52 12.74 -12.19
N ASP A 267 15.60 13.55 -11.66
CA ASP A 267 15.71 15.00 -11.59
C ASP A 267 16.45 15.51 -10.33
N GLY A 268 16.91 14.59 -9.46
CA GLY A 268 17.64 14.89 -8.24
C GLY A 268 16.76 15.15 -7.02
N ARG A 269 15.44 15.21 -7.15
CA ARG A 269 14.52 15.37 -6.00
C ARG A 269 14.47 14.09 -5.18
N THR A 270 14.31 14.22 -3.86
CA THR A 270 14.12 13.09 -2.97
C THR A 270 12.71 12.52 -3.14
N SER A 271 12.60 11.19 -3.17
CA SER A 271 11.31 10.52 -3.35
C SER A 271 10.42 10.50 -2.09
N GLY A 272 11.00 10.71 -0.90
CA GLY A 272 10.29 10.53 0.38
C GLY A 272 10.09 9.07 0.78
N TYR A 273 10.40 8.11 -0.10
CA TYR A 273 10.37 6.68 0.16
C TYR A 273 11.79 6.12 0.14
N GLY A 274 12.21 5.49 1.22
CA GLY A 274 13.51 4.83 1.32
C GLY A 274 13.43 3.37 0.85
N LEU A 275 14.12 2.48 1.55
CA LEU A 275 14.07 1.03 1.27
C LEU A 275 13.05 0.38 2.24
N GLY A 276 11.80 0.31 1.82
CA GLY A 276 10.71 -0.25 2.63
C GLY A 276 10.28 0.59 3.83
N ILE A 277 10.70 1.83 3.89
CA ILE A 277 10.32 2.78 4.95
C ILE A 277 10.04 4.15 4.31
N THR A 278 9.05 4.84 4.84
CA THR A 278 8.70 6.20 4.40
C THR A 278 9.35 7.24 5.29
N SER A 279 9.67 8.39 4.70
CA SER A 279 10.06 9.61 5.41
C SER A 279 8.91 10.61 5.31
N SER A 280 8.44 11.11 6.44
CA SER A 280 7.40 12.14 6.51
C SER A 280 7.82 13.24 7.47
N THR A 281 7.18 14.39 7.41
CA THR A 281 7.45 15.51 8.30
C THR A 281 6.22 15.93 9.09
N LEU A 282 6.41 16.26 10.36
CA LEU A 282 5.43 16.93 11.20
C LEU A 282 6.03 18.22 11.75
N GLY A 283 5.71 19.33 11.08
CA GLY A 283 6.44 20.59 11.27
C GLY A 283 7.92 20.41 10.88
N SER A 284 8.83 20.70 11.79
CA SER A 284 10.29 20.49 11.59
C SER A 284 10.79 19.10 11.97
N GLN A 285 9.90 18.18 12.35
CA GLN A 285 10.29 16.85 12.83
C GLN A 285 10.22 15.83 11.69
N THR A 286 11.30 15.07 11.50
CA THR A 286 11.32 13.95 10.54
C THR A 286 10.88 12.67 11.25
N LEU A 287 9.94 11.97 10.64
CA LEU A 287 9.39 10.71 11.10
C LEU A 287 9.62 9.62 10.04
N PHE A 288 9.94 8.44 10.50
CA PHE A 288 10.07 7.26 9.64
C PHE A 288 9.01 6.22 10.00
N GLY A 289 8.43 5.59 9.00
CA GLY A 289 7.39 4.61 9.26
C GLY A 289 6.95 3.84 8.03
N HIS A 290 5.98 2.97 8.23
CA HIS A 290 5.30 2.27 7.15
C HIS A 290 3.93 1.78 7.62
N GLY A 291 2.99 1.73 6.68
CA GLY A 291 1.67 1.13 6.89
C GLY A 291 1.54 -0.24 6.27
N GLY A 292 0.51 -0.96 6.67
CA GLY A 292 0.14 -2.25 6.10
C GLY A 292 -1.37 -2.40 5.98
N SER A 293 -1.81 -2.97 4.87
CA SER A 293 -3.21 -3.30 4.61
C SER A 293 -3.29 -4.63 3.87
N HIS A 294 -3.92 -5.59 4.50
CA HIS A 294 -4.44 -6.83 3.91
C HIS A 294 -5.94 -6.90 4.13
N ALA A 295 -6.60 -7.80 3.42
CA ALA A 295 -8.01 -8.06 3.64
C ALA A 295 -8.28 -8.39 5.12
N GLY A 296 -8.96 -7.48 5.83
CA GLY A 296 -9.31 -7.61 7.25
C GLY A 296 -8.19 -7.28 8.25
N TYR A 297 -7.01 -6.80 7.79
CA TYR A 297 -5.92 -6.43 8.69
C TYR A 297 -5.33 -5.10 8.32
N LYS A 298 -5.10 -4.26 9.32
CA LYS A 298 -4.48 -2.95 9.20
C LYS A 298 -3.35 -2.81 10.21
N SER A 299 -2.27 -2.16 9.80
CA SER A 299 -1.12 -1.89 10.66
C SER A 299 -0.45 -0.57 10.29
N TYR A 300 0.22 0.04 11.23
CA TYR A 300 1.03 1.24 10.98
C TYR A 300 2.04 1.45 12.11
N PHE A 301 3.22 2.00 11.80
CA PHE A 301 4.12 2.52 12.81
C PHE A 301 4.76 3.84 12.37
N LEU A 302 5.11 4.67 13.33
CA LEU A 302 5.96 5.85 13.17
C LEU A 302 7.07 5.85 14.23
N LEU A 303 8.26 6.22 13.81
CA LEU A 303 9.46 6.39 14.65
C LEU A 303 9.98 7.81 14.53
N HIS A 304 10.39 8.40 15.65
CA HIS A 304 11.15 9.63 15.70
C HIS A 304 12.57 9.30 16.14
N PRO A 305 13.56 9.27 15.24
CA PRO A 305 14.90 8.72 15.54
C PRO A 305 15.69 9.54 16.57
N GLU A 306 15.61 10.89 16.51
CA GLU A 306 16.37 11.75 17.43
C GLU A 306 15.89 11.65 18.88
N LEU A 307 14.58 11.54 19.09
CA LEU A 307 13.99 11.36 20.43
C LEU A 307 13.93 9.88 20.84
N LYS A 308 14.22 8.98 19.92
CA LYS A 308 14.16 7.52 20.10
C LYS A 308 12.80 7.04 20.61
N ILE A 309 11.70 7.59 20.05
CA ILE A 309 10.33 7.26 20.43
C ILE A 309 9.56 6.70 19.23
N GLY A 310 8.55 5.89 19.52
CA GLY A 310 7.73 5.29 18.50
C GLY A 310 6.29 5.04 18.93
N VAL A 311 5.43 4.91 17.94
CA VAL A 311 4.03 4.49 18.06
C VAL A 311 3.77 3.41 17.03
N ALA A 312 3.14 2.31 17.43
CA ALA A 312 2.76 1.24 16.53
C ALA A 312 1.32 0.78 16.80
N LEU A 313 0.61 0.39 15.74
CA LEU A 313 -0.78 -0.02 15.76
C LEU A 313 -0.98 -1.24 14.87
N VAL A 314 -1.79 -2.20 15.35
CA VAL A 314 -2.35 -3.30 14.55
C VAL A 314 -3.83 -3.48 14.83
N ALA A 315 -4.58 -3.94 13.81
CA ALA A 315 -6.00 -4.25 13.95
C ALA A 315 -6.39 -5.42 13.04
N ASN A 316 -7.39 -6.20 13.45
CA ASN A 316 -8.00 -7.26 12.65
C ASN A 316 -9.34 -6.85 12.03
N ARG A 317 -9.44 -5.58 11.64
CA ARG A 317 -10.62 -4.94 11.03
C ARG A 317 -10.24 -4.01 9.88
N GLU A 318 -11.11 -3.92 8.88
CA GLU A 318 -10.84 -3.16 7.64
C GLU A 318 -11.07 -1.65 7.77
N ASP A 319 -11.93 -1.20 8.69
CA ASP A 319 -12.46 0.16 8.80
C ASP A 319 -11.59 1.14 9.63
N VAL A 320 -10.35 0.76 9.96
CA VAL A 320 -9.43 1.61 10.74
C VAL A 320 -8.50 2.41 9.82
N THR A 321 -8.48 3.73 10.00
CA THR A 321 -7.51 4.63 9.38
C THR A 321 -6.24 4.69 10.23
N THR A 322 -5.35 3.72 10.04
CA THR A 322 -4.18 3.52 10.91
C THR A 322 -3.15 4.63 10.83
N SER A 323 -2.90 5.19 9.63
CA SER A 323 -1.93 6.27 9.42
C SER A 323 -2.33 7.54 10.18
N GLU A 324 -3.59 7.97 10.07
CA GLU A 324 -4.10 9.14 10.79
C GLU A 324 -4.10 8.89 12.31
N SER A 325 -4.49 7.69 12.74
CA SER A 325 -4.51 7.31 14.16
C SER A 325 -3.12 7.40 14.80
N VAL A 326 -2.12 6.80 14.16
CA VAL A 326 -0.74 6.82 14.66
C VAL A 326 -0.13 8.23 14.58
N LEU A 327 -0.44 9.00 13.52
CA LEU A 327 0.02 10.38 13.37
C LEU A 327 -0.54 11.28 14.46
N ARG A 328 -1.82 11.14 14.84
CA ARG A 328 -2.45 11.89 15.95
C ARG A 328 -1.77 11.64 17.29
N VAL A 329 -1.45 10.38 17.57
CA VAL A 329 -0.73 10.00 18.80
C VAL A 329 0.69 10.51 18.77
N MET A 330 1.40 10.42 17.66
CA MET A 330 2.76 10.97 17.51
C MET A 330 2.77 12.50 17.66
N ALA A 331 1.78 13.19 17.09
CA ALA A 331 1.62 14.64 17.25
C ALA A 331 1.42 15.04 18.72
N ALA A 332 0.59 14.29 19.46
CA ALA A 332 0.39 14.48 20.90
C ALA A 332 1.68 14.22 21.70
N LEU A 333 2.42 13.17 21.33
CA LEU A 333 3.70 12.80 21.95
C LEU A 333 4.77 13.90 21.79
N LEU A 334 4.76 14.55 20.61
CA LEU A 334 5.67 15.65 20.27
C LEU A 334 5.17 17.03 20.73
N ASN A 335 3.97 17.11 21.31
CA ASN A 335 3.24 18.35 21.62
C ASN A 335 3.17 19.29 20.39
N ARG A 336 2.78 18.73 19.27
CA ARG A 336 2.59 19.45 18.00
C ARG A 336 1.12 19.38 17.58
N ALA A 337 0.65 20.44 16.94
CA ALA A 337 -0.62 20.42 16.24
C ALA A 337 -0.43 19.73 14.88
N LEU A 338 -1.44 18.98 14.46
CA LEU A 338 -1.55 18.56 13.07
C LEU A 338 -1.92 19.76 12.20
N PRO A 339 -1.55 19.80 10.92
CA PRO A 339 -2.15 20.73 9.97
C PRO A 339 -3.69 20.63 9.98
N GLU A 340 -4.35 21.65 9.49
CA GLU A 340 -5.81 21.60 9.33
C GLU A 340 -6.17 20.58 8.25
N LYS A 341 -7.02 19.62 8.61
CA LYS A 341 -7.54 18.63 7.65
C LYS A 341 -8.55 19.31 6.73
N GLY A 342 -8.29 19.23 5.42
CA GLY A 342 -9.16 19.84 4.43
C GLY A 342 -8.38 20.58 3.33
N HIS A 343 -9.13 21.27 2.48
CA HIS A 343 -8.60 21.99 1.33
C HIS A 343 -9.66 22.95 0.77
N ASP A 344 -9.24 23.83 -0.14
CA ASP A 344 -10.15 24.75 -0.85
C ASP A 344 -10.49 24.25 -2.27
N LEU A 345 -10.07 23.03 -2.64
CA LEU A 345 -10.38 22.45 -3.95
C LEU A 345 -11.87 22.22 -4.11
N THR A 346 -12.42 22.54 -5.28
CA THR A 346 -13.84 22.33 -5.58
C THR A 346 -14.15 20.83 -5.63
N PRO A 347 -15.13 20.34 -4.87
CA PRO A 347 -15.55 18.94 -4.96
C PRO A 347 -16.06 18.59 -6.35
N GLY A 348 -15.75 17.37 -6.82
CA GLY A 348 -16.18 16.90 -8.13
C GLY A 348 -15.26 15.84 -8.72
N LEU A 349 -15.65 15.38 -9.91
CA LEU A 349 -14.88 14.45 -10.71
C LEU A 349 -14.17 15.21 -11.83
N TYR A 350 -12.90 14.92 -12.00
CA TYR A 350 -12.00 15.59 -12.94
C TYR A 350 -11.29 14.54 -13.80
N VAL A 351 -10.87 14.93 -15.00
CA VAL A 351 -10.06 14.09 -15.89
C VAL A 351 -8.81 14.84 -16.32
N ALA A 352 -7.73 14.11 -16.54
CA ALA A 352 -6.52 14.67 -17.09
C ALA A 352 -6.81 15.21 -18.51
N GLU A 353 -6.22 16.38 -18.83
CA GLU A 353 -6.44 17.04 -20.10
C GLU A 353 -5.82 16.24 -21.26
N ASP A 354 -4.59 15.75 -21.07
CA ASP A 354 -3.78 15.07 -22.09
C ASP A 354 -3.58 13.56 -21.82
N ALA A 355 -4.30 13.00 -20.85
CA ALA A 355 -4.14 11.61 -20.44
C ALA A 355 -5.49 10.95 -20.09
N VAL A 356 -5.45 9.70 -19.70
CA VAL A 356 -6.63 8.90 -19.35
C VAL A 356 -6.92 8.85 -17.84
N ASP A 357 -6.16 9.59 -17.06
CA ASP A 357 -6.25 9.65 -15.61
C ASP A 357 -7.51 10.39 -15.15
N TRP A 358 -8.04 10.02 -14.00
CA TRP A 358 -9.09 10.77 -13.32
C TRP A 358 -8.71 11.11 -11.88
N LEU A 359 -9.31 12.18 -11.37
CA LEU A 359 -9.19 12.65 -10.00
C LEU A 359 -10.57 12.97 -9.45
N GLU A 360 -10.90 12.50 -8.26
CA GLU A 360 -12.11 12.90 -7.54
C GLU A 360 -11.75 13.64 -6.27
N ILE A 361 -12.39 14.79 -6.06
CA ILE A 361 -12.32 15.56 -4.81
C ILE A 361 -13.63 15.36 -4.07
N LYS A 362 -13.56 14.75 -2.88
CA LYS A 362 -14.76 14.49 -2.05
C LYS A 362 -14.44 14.64 -0.57
N GLY A 363 -15.13 15.58 0.10
CA GLY A 363 -14.80 15.92 1.49
C GLY A 363 -13.35 16.37 1.62
N ALA A 364 -12.59 15.81 2.52
CA ALA A 364 -11.17 16.07 2.70
C ALA A 364 -10.28 15.08 1.93
N THR A 365 -10.81 14.38 0.93
CA THR A 365 -10.07 13.31 0.23
C THR A 365 -9.92 13.64 -1.24
N ALA A 366 -8.72 13.41 -1.78
CA ALA A 366 -8.47 13.31 -3.21
C ALA A 366 -8.23 11.84 -3.57
N THR A 367 -8.94 11.36 -4.59
CA THR A 367 -8.79 9.99 -5.12
C THR A 367 -8.32 10.06 -6.54
N TRP A 368 -7.12 9.55 -6.82
CA TRP A 368 -6.54 9.46 -8.16
C TRP A 368 -6.41 8.01 -8.58
N LEU A 369 -7.01 7.65 -9.70
CA LEU A 369 -7.00 6.28 -10.25
C LEU A 369 -7.32 5.20 -9.20
N GLY A 370 -8.30 5.47 -8.31
CA GLY A 370 -8.73 4.55 -7.27
C GLY A 370 -7.95 4.62 -5.95
N ALA A 371 -6.85 5.36 -5.88
CA ALA A 371 -6.13 5.58 -4.61
C ALA A 371 -6.54 6.90 -3.97
N GLY A 372 -7.08 6.82 -2.76
CA GLY A 372 -7.53 7.97 -1.98
C GLY A 372 -6.53 8.39 -0.90
N GLU A 373 -6.27 9.70 -0.81
CA GLU A 373 -5.46 10.31 0.24
C GLU A 373 -6.22 11.44 0.94
N THR A 374 -6.07 11.52 2.25
CA THR A 374 -6.54 12.69 3.01
C THR A 374 -5.67 13.89 2.70
N LEU A 375 -6.30 15.00 2.35
CA LEU A 375 -5.63 16.26 2.11
C LEU A 375 -5.64 17.16 3.36
N TRP A 376 -4.54 17.88 3.52
CA TRP A 376 -4.28 18.82 4.59
C TRP A 376 -3.91 20.17 4.00
N ARG A 377 -4.24 21.26 4.69
CA ARG A 377 -3.91 22.61 4.26
C ARG A 377 -2.41 22.86 4.40
N ASP A 378 -1.82 23.38 3.35
CA ASP A 378 -0.49 23.98 3.37
C ASP A 378 -0.64 25.48 3.05
N ASP A 379 -0.89 26.26 4.09
CA ASP A 379 -1.12 27.70 3.94
C ASP A 379 0.12 28.47 3.49
N VAL A 380 1.32 27.90 3.67
CA VAL A 380 2.58 28.52 3.26
C VAL A 380 2.68 28.57 1.72
N HIS A 381 2.26 27.49 1.07
CA HIS A 381 2.34 27.38 -0.40
C HIS A 381 0.98 27.53 -1.09
N GLY A 382 -0.11 27.69 -0.33
CA GLY A 382 -1.48 27.77 -0.87
C GLY A 382 -1.88 26.49 -1.61
N THR A 383 -1.47 25.32 -1.08
CA THR A 383 -1.73 24.01 -1.69
C THR A 383 -2.44 23.08 -0.71
N ALA A 384 -3.05 22.03 -1.24
CA ALA A 384 -3.54 20.91 -0.46
C ALA A 384 -2.55 19.74 -0.62
N VAL A 385 -2.09 19.18 0.50
CA VAL A 385 -1.04 18.14 0.50
C VAL A 385 -1.51 16.87 1.19
N SER A 386 -1.06 15.71 0.68
CA SER A 386 -1.13 14.48 1.48
C SER A 386 0.06 14.41 2.44
N LEU A 387 -0.13 13.79 3.62
CA LEU A 387 0.97 13.49 4.53
C LEU A 387 1.55 12.10 4.29
N SER A 388 1.16 11.45 3.19
CA SER A 388 1.61 10.12 2.79
C SER A 388 2.86 10.22 1.93
N SER A 389 3.93 9.54 2.33
CA SER A 389 5.13 9.41 1.49
C SER A 389 5.04 8.23 0.51
N THR A 390 4.08 7.33 0.69
CA THR A 390 3.82 6.23 -0.25
C THR A 390 3.03 6.70 -1.46
N PHE A 391 2.28 7.78 -1.31
CA PHE A 391 1.46 8.36 -2.37
C PHE A 391 1.36 9.88 -2.20
N PRO A 392 2.47 10.61 -2.42
CA PRO A 392 2.50 12.05 -2.23
C PRO A 392 1.61 12.78 -3.25
N MET A 393 0.79 13.69 -2.74
CA MET A 393 -0.02 14.61 -3.54
C MET A 393 0.21 16.03 -3.06
N GLN A 394 0.33 16.96 -4.03
CA GLN A 394 0.32 18.40 -3.77
C GLN A 394 -0.52 19.07 -4.87
N LEU A 395 -1.69 19.58 -4.51
CA LEU A 395 -2.71 20.03 -5.45
C LEU A 395 -3.15 21.47 -5.15
N ARG A 396 -3.51 22.22 -6.19
CA ARG A 396 -4.08 23.56 -6.09
C ARG A 396 -5.00 23.88 -7.26
N HIS A 397 -5.82 24.89 -7.11
CA HIS A 397 -6.60 25.43 -8.21
C HIS A 397 -5.75 26.13 -9.27
N ALA A 398 -6.20 26.04 -10.53
CA ALA A 398 -5.76 26.83 -11.67
C ALA A 398 -6.99 27.19 -12.53
N GLY A 399 -7.74 28.20 -12.11
CA GLY A 399 -9.09 28.49 -12.60
C GLY A 399 -10.06 27.37 -12.22
N ALA A 400 -10.77 26.80 -13.19
CA ALA A 400 -11.64 25.64 -12.98
C ALA A 400 -10.86 24.31 -12.90
N ALA A 401 -9.61 24.30 -13.30
CA ALA A 401 -8.77 23.10 -13.28
C ALA A 401 -8.09 22.90 -11.92
N ILE A 402 -7.68 21.67 -11.64
CA ILE A 402 -6.79 21.30 -10.54
C ILE A 402 -5.42 20.95 -11.17
N VAL A 403 -4.37 21.54 -10.62
CA VAL A 403 -2.99 21.26 -11.04
C VAL A 403 -2.14 20.89 -9.82
N GLY A 404 -1.05 20.18 -10.07
CA GLY A 404 -0.09 19.86 -9.03
C GLY A 404 0.70 18.62 -9.35
N GLU A 405 1.22 17.97 -8.31
CA GLU A 405 2.00 16.74 -8.42
C GLU A 405 1.30 15.58 -7.71
N ILE A 406 1.34 14.43 -8.34
CA ILE A 406 0.95 13.14 -7.76
C ILE A 406 2.08 12.16 -8.04
N GLY A 407 2.66 11.55 -7.00
CA GLY A 407 3.82 10.67 -7.15
C GLY A 407 5.06 11.39 -7.71
N HIS A 408 5.18 12.72 -7.48
CA HIS A 408 6.19 13.61 -8.04
C HIS A 408 6.07 13.92 -9.54
N ALA A 409 5.03 13.41 -10.20
CA ALA A 409 4.74 13.74 -11.59
C ALA A 409 3.72 14.90 -11.68
N ALA A 410 4.04 15.91 -12.49
CA ALA A 410 3.15 17.05 -12.71
C ALA A 410 1.89 16.60 -13.48
N ARG A 411 0.72 17.08 -13.02
CA ARG A 411 -0.58 16.73 -13.61
C ARG A 411 -1.52 17.92 -13.65
N ARG A 412 -2.42 17.90 -14.63
CA ARG A 412 -3.49 18.90 -14.81
C ARG A 412 -4.80 18.18 -15.09
N PHE A 413 -5.82 18.53 -14.30
CA PHE A 413 -7.16 17.93 -14.37
C PHE A 413 -8.19 19.00 -14.62
N VAL A 414 -9.11 18.75 -15.55
CA VAL A 414 -10.28 19.61 -15.84
C VAL A 414 -11.56 18.92 -15.36
N PRO A 415 -12.58 19.69 -14.96
CA PRO A 415 -13.86 19.09 -14.55
C PRO A 415 -14.43 18.19 -15.64
N VAL A 416 -14.98 17.04 -15.25
CA VAL A 416 -15.74 16.19 -16.17
C VAL A 416 -16.94 16.94 -16.65
N GLN A 417 -17.10 17.10 -17.95
CA GLN A 417 -18.32 17.57 -18.56
C GLN A 417 -19.27 16.36 -18.69
N ALA A 418 -20.49 16.51 -18.17
CA ALA A 418 -21.50 15.48 -18.28
C ALA A 418 -21.91 15.35 -19.77
N ASP A 419 -21.20 14.50 -20.49
CA ASP A 419 -21.55 14.09 -21.83
C ASP A 419 -22.26 12.73 -21.76
N GLN A 420 -23.45 12.64 -22.35
CA GLN A 420 -24.16 11.37 -22.54
C GLN A 420 -23.60 10.69 -23.79
N ALA A 421 -22.28 10.48 -23.85
CA ALA A 421 -21.69 9.73 -24.95
C ALA A 421 -22.33 8.34 -25.02
N SER A 422 -22.84 7.96 -26.20
CA SER A 422 -23.35 6.62 -26.43
C SER A 422 -22.22 5.61 -26.22
N LEU A 423 -22.48 4.57 -25.44
CA LEU A 423 -21.55 3.45 -25.22
C LEU A 423 -21.66 2.39 -26.33
N ASP A 424 -22.46 2.64 -27.38
CA ASP A 424 -22.78 1.64 -28.43
C ASP A 424 -21.50 1.13 -29.12
N HIS A 425 -20.53 1.98 -29.35
CA HIS A 425 -19.27 1.63 -30.00
C HIS A 425 -18.32 0.81 -29.13
N LEU A 426 -18.58 0.73 -27.80
CA LEU A 426 -17.81 -0.05 -26.85
C LEU A 426 -18.44 -1.41 -26.55
N GLN A 427 -19.71 -1.62 -26.95
CA GLN A 427 -20.46 -2.85 -26.68
C GLN A 427 -19.78 -4.09 -27.29
N GLY A 428 -19.92 -5.21 -26.59
CA GLY A 428 -19.45 -6.52 -27.04
C GLY A 428 -18.23 -7.03 -26.27
N ARG A 429 -17.54 -8.00 -26.87
CA ARG A 429 -16.41 -8.71 -26.25
C ARG A 429 -15.10 -8.08 -26.65
N TRP A 430 -14.19 -8.06 -25.66
CA TRP A 430 -12.83 -7.59 -25.80
C TRP A 430 -11.87 -8.61 -25.16
N PHE A 431 -10.72 -8.84 -25.80
CA PHE A 431 -9.81 -9.93 -25.47
C PHE A 431 -8.42 -9.41 -25.11
N ALA A 432 -7.79 -10.03 -24.12
CA ALA A 432 -6.36 -9.91 -23.82
C ALA A 432 -5.71 -11.30 -24.05
N PRO A 433 -5.38 -11.67 -25.31
CA PRO A 433 -4.98 -13.05 -25.66
C PRO A 433 -3.73 -13.51 -24.93
N GLN A 434 -2.76 -12.63 -24.72
CA GLN A 434 -1.52 -12.91 -23.99
C GLN A 434 -1.78 -13.40 -22.55
N TRP A 435 -2.89 -12.96 -21.96
CA TRP A 435 -3.30 -13.30 -20.59
C TRP A 435 -4.46 -14.27 -20.52
N ARG A 436 -4.99 -14.68 -21.69
CA ARG A 436 -6.19 -15.54 -21.82
C ARG A 436 -7.37 -14.96 -21.03
N SER A 437 -7.53 -13.65 -21.05
CA SER A 437 -8.61 -12.93 -20.38
C SER A 437 -9.54 -12.29 -21.39
N GLU A 438 -10.81 -12.17 -21.01
CA GLU A 438 -11.83 -11.44 -21.77
C GLU A 438 -12.66 -10.56 -20.83
N LEU A 439 -13.22 -9.50 -21.39
CA LEU A 439 -14.24 -8.69 -20.76
C LEU A 439 -15.38 -8.45 -21.76
N VAL A 440 -16.58 -8.20 -21.22
CA VAL A 440 -17.77 -7.90 -22.01
C VAL A 440 -18.36 -6.59 -21.51
N ILE A 441 -18.70 -5.68 -22.44
CA ILE A 441 -19.46 -4.46 -22.15
C ILE A 441 -20.87 -4.67 -22.67
N GLU A 442 -21.85 -4.60 -21.77
CA GLU A 442 -23.29 -4.73 -22.05
C GLU A 442 -24.06 -3.59 -21.35
N GLY A 443 -24.63 -2.68 -22.15
CA GLY A 443 -25.29 -1.49 -21.64
C GLY A 443 -24.32 -0.60 -20.83
N ASP A 444 -24.63 -0.36 -19.58
CA ASP A 444 -23.83 0.40 -18.62
C ASP A 444 -22.96 -0.48 -17.71
N SER A 445 -22.76 -1.73 -18.09
CA SER A 445 -22.07 -2.73 -17.27
C SER A 445 -20.86 -3.30 -17.98
N LEU A 446 -19.77 -3.44 -17.23
CA LEU A 446 -18.61 -4.25 -17.61
C LEU A 446 -18.65 -5.57 -16.85
N ILE A 447 -18.40 -6.67 -17.53
CA ILE A 447 -18.36 -8.01 -16.95
C ILE A 447 -17.00 -8.63 -17.26
N MET A 448 -16.28 -9.11 -16.23
CA MET A 448 -15.01 -9.78 -16.38
C MET A 448 -14.89 -10.96 -15.42
N GLY A 449 -14.11 -11.98 -15.77
CA GLY A 449 -13.98 -13.21 -15.00
C GLY A 449 -14.91 -14.32 -15.53
N ILE A 450 -15.22 -15.32 -14.70
CA ILE A 450 -15.82 -16.57 -15.13
C ILE A 450 -17.23 -16.77 -14.53
N GLY A 451 -18.24 -16.84 -15.36
CA GLY A 451 -19.60 -17.28 -15.01
C GLY A 451 -20.15 -16.65 -13.73
N PRO A 452 -20.57 -17.45 -12.73
CA PRO A 452 -21.14 -16.93 -11.49
C PRO A 452 -20.13 -16.15 -10.61
N ALA A 453 -18.83 -16.31 -10.84
CA ALA A 453 -17.76 -15.59 -10.15
C ALA A 453 -17.32 -14.33 -10.91
N ALA A 454 -18.03 -13.94 -11.97
CA ALA A 454 -17.71 -12.76 -12.74
C ALA A 454 -17.89 -11.48 -11.91
N ILE A 455 -16.89 -10.59 -12.01
CA ILE A 455 -16.95 -9.25 -11.46
C ILE A 455 -17.78 -8.39 -12.38
N ARG A 456 -18.77 -7.69 -11.83
CA ARG A 456 -19.60 -6.72 -12.57
C ARG A 456 -19.27 -5.32 -12.11
N ALA A 457 -18.87 -4.47 -13.03
CA ALA A 457 -18.58 -3.06 -12.77
C ALA A 457 -19.64 -2.19 -13.46
N ARG A 458 -20.11 -1.17 -12.72
CA ARG A 458 -20.96 -0.11 -13.30
C ARG A 458 -20.08 0.88 -14.04
N LEU A 459 -20.52 1.33 -15.21
CA LEU A 459 -19.82 2.27 -16.06
C LEU A 459 -20.42 3.68 -15.93
N GLN A 460 -19.55 4.69 -15.86
CA GLN A 460 -19.90 6.10 -15.89
C GLN A 460 -19.02 6.80 -16.94
N SER A 461 -19.58 7.63 -17.81
CA SER A 461 -18.81 8.40 -18.78
C SER A 461 -17.92 9.45 -18.09
N LEU A 462 -16.67 9.55 -18.55
CA LEU A 462 -15.73 10.62 -18.24
C LEU A 462 -15.52 11.57 -19.43
N GLY A 463 -16.23 11.36 -20.55
CA GLY A 463 -16.04 12.06 -21.81
C GLY A 463 -14.85 11.53 -22.64
N ASN A 464 -14.83 11.83 -23.93
CA ASN A 464 -13.74 11.50 -24.86
C ASN A 464 -13.35 9.99 -24.83
N ASP A 465 -14.33 9.11 -25.01
CA ASP A 465 -14.15 7.64 -25.00
C ASP A 465 -13.49 7.08 -23.72
N ARG A 466 -13.66 7.78 -22.60
CA ARG A 466 -13.19 7.35 -21.28
C ARG A 466 -14.37 7.01 -20.38
N LEU A 467 -14.25 5.91 -19.64
CA LEU A 467 -15.23 5.44 -18.67
C LEU A 467 -14.58 5.22 -17.31
N LEU A 468 -15.32 5.50 -16.25
CA LEU A 468 -15.03 5.05 -14.90
C LEU A 468 -15.85 3.80 -14.61
N ALA A 469 -15.16 2.69 -14.37
CA ALA A 469 -15.76 1.45 -13.91
C ALA A 469 -15.69 1.34 -12.41
N THR A 470 -16.80 0.99 -11.75
CA THR A 470 -16.86 0.78 -10.30
C THR A 470 -17.36 -0.63 -10.00
N ALA A 471 -16.57 -1.41 -9.27
CA ALA A 471 -16.87 -2.79 -8.90
C ALA A 471 -16.53 -3.07 -7.44
N GLN A 472 -17.31 -3.93 -6.78
CA GLN A 472 -16.98 -4.50 -5.47
C GLN A 472 -16.30 -5.85 -5.66
N ASP A 473 -15.16 -6.07 -4.96
CA ASP A 473 -14.45 -7.34 -4.94
C ASP A 473 -13.99 -7.65 -3.50
N GLY A 474 -14.79 -8.43 -2.80
CA GLY A 474 -14.61 -8.68 -1.38
C GLY A 474 -14.70 -7.39 -0.56
N PRO A 475 -13.73 -7.12 0.33
CA PRO A 475 -13.74 -5.93 1.18
C PRO A 475 -13.42 -4.63 0.42
N TRP A 476 -13.07 -4.68 -0.87
CA TRP A 476 -12.56 -3.52 -1.60
C TRP A 476 -13.46 -3.11 -2.76
N GLU A 477 -13.78 -1.82 -2.80
CA GLU A 477 -14.30 -1.17 -3.99
C GLU A 477 -13.14 -0.82 -4.92
N LYS A 478 -13.28 -1.18 -6.20
CA LYS A 478 -12.31 -0.87 -7.25
C LYS A 478 -12.92 0.13 -8.21
N ARG A 479 -12.22 1.24 -8.45
CA ARG A 479 -12.62 2.28 -9.40
C ARG A 479 -11.49 2.49 -10.40
N PHE A 480 -11.69 2.06 -11.62
CA PHE A 480 -10.65 2.07 -12.65
C PHE A 480 -11.14 2.72 -13.95
N THR A 481 -10.20 3.31 -14.67
CA THR A 481 -10.48 3.88 -16.00
C THR A 481 -10.52 2.79 -17.05
N ILE A 482 -11.42 2.93 -18.01
CA ILE A 482 -11.39 2.29 -19.31
C ILE A 482 -11.28 3.41 -20.34
N ALA A 483 -10.24 3.39 -21.17
CA ALA A 483 -10.05 4.34 -22.25
C ALA A 483 -9.95 3.60 -23.57
N ARG A 484 -10.67 4.08 -24.60
CA ARG A 484 -10.55 3.53 -25.94
C ARG A 484 -9.47 4.28 -26.71
N GLU A 485 -8.57 3.53 -27.32
CA GLU A 485 -7.52 4.00 -28.22
C GLU A 485 -7.60 3.18 -29.53
N GLY A 486 -8.36 3.68 -30.50
CA GLY A 486 -8.64 2.93 -31.75
C GLY A 486 -9.43 1.63 -31.50
N ASP A 487 -8.85 0.47 -31.83
CA ASP A 487 -9.44 -0.85 -31.60
C ASP A 487 -9.01 -1.50 -30.28
N THR A 488 -8.41 -0.72 -29.39
CA THR A 488 -7.90 -1.18 -28.10
C THR A 488 -8.65 -0.49 -26.96
N LEU A 489 -8.94 -1.26 -25.89
CA LEU A 489 -9.32 -0.72 -24.59
C LEU A 489 -8.13 -0.81 -23.64
N ARG A 490 -7.80 0.29 -23.03
CA ARG A 490 -6.79 0.36 -21.98
C ARG A 490 -7.45 0.52 -20.61
N LEU A 491 -7.10 -0.36 -19.67
CA LEU A 491 -7.62 -0.35 -18.30
C LEU A 491 -6.52 0.15 -17.35
N LEU A 492 -6.89 1.07 -16.45
CA LEU A 492 -5.94 1.72 -15.57
C LEU A 492 -6.41 1.78 -14.12
N LEU A 493 -5.51 1.38 -13.24
CA LEU A 493 -5.48 1.75 -11.82
C LEU A 493 -4.17 2.49 -11.52
N ASN A 494 -4.03 3.05 -10.32
CA ASN A 494 -2.87 3.87 -9.98
C ASN A 494 -1.54 3.11 -10.07
N ARG A 495 -1.53 1.82 -9.78
CA ARG A 495 -0.34 0.95 -9.76
C ARG A 495 -0.20 0.05 -10.98
N SER A 496 -1.22 -0.02 -11.84
CA SER A 496 -1.18 -0.76 -13.10
C SER A 496 -1.89 0.02 -14.19
N ARG A 497 -1.13 0.45 -15.22
CA ARG A 497 -1.58 1.37 -16.27
C ARG A 497 -1.37 0.80 -17.68
N VAL A 498 -1.01 -0.49 -17.76
CA VAL A 498 -0.54 -1.12 -19.00
C VAL A 498 -1.47 -2.21 -19.54
N VAL A 499 -2.58 -2.48 -18.85
CA VAL A 499 -3.48 -3.57 -19.24
C VAL A 499 -4.32 -3.16 -20.47
N THR A 500 -4.23 -3.94 -21.55
CA THR A 500 -4.92 -3.69 -22.80
C THR A 500 -5.75 -4.88 -23.25
N PHE A 501 -6.90 -4.57 -23.85
CA PHE A 501 -7.79 -5.54 -24.50
C PHE A 501 -8.05 -5.09 -25.95
N THR A 502 -8.20 -6.03 -26.87
CA THR A 502 -8.49 -5.80 -28.29
C THR A 502 -9.80 -6.51 -28.68
N ARG A 503 -10.42 -6.12 -29.79
CA ARG A 503 -11.56 -6.84 -30.36
C ARG A 503 -11.17 -8.10 -31.09
#